data_7e0df5c8567227edb04dea1e3195fa2e
#
_entry.id   7e0df5c8567227edb04dea1e3195fa2e
#
_cell.length_a   1.000
_cell.length_b   1.000
_cell.length_c   1.000
_cell.angle_alpha   90.00
_cell.angle_beta   90.00
_cell.angle_gamma   90.00
#
_symmetry.space_group_name_H-M   'P 1'
#
loop_
_entity.id
_entity.type
_entity.pdbx_description
1 polymer ?
#
loop_
_entity_poly.entity_id
_entity_poly.type
_entity_poly.pdbx_seq_one_letter_code
_entity_poly.pdbx_strand_id
1 'polypeptide(L)'
;MAYDRYVAVCHPLHYTVIMHGQLCLGLAAGCLVVGFANSLMETIITFWLPLCHNVINHFACETLAVLRLACVDISFNKVMVAISGFLVIMLPCFLVLFSYVRIVAAILNIRSAQGRSKAFGTCASHLTVVCMCFGATIFTYLGPQSASSEEEEKTVALFYALVAPMLNPMIYSLRNKEVMAALQKVLEKF
;
A
#
# COMPACT_ATOMS: atom_id res chain seq x y z
N MET A 1 -9.37 2.38 -2.39
CA MET A 1 -9.84 1.21 -1.59
C MET A 1 -10.41 1.60 -0.22
N ALA A 2 -9.73 2.37 0.65
CA ALA A 2 -10.27 2.73 1.98
C ALA A 2 -11.59 3.52 1.90
N TYR A 3 -11.67 4.51 1.01
CA TYR A 3 -12.89 5.28 0.76
C TYR A 3 -14.02 4.39 0.22
N ASP A 4 -13.71 3.49 -0.69
CA ASP A 4 -14.66 2.50 -1.23
C ASP A 4 -15.25 1.64 -0.11
N ARG A 5 -14.40 1.10 0.79
CA ARG A 5 -14.88 0.34 1.96
C ARG A 5 -15.72 1.17 2.91
N TYR A 6 -15.33 2.42 3.14
CA TYR A 6 -16.10 3.34 3.96
C TYR A 6 -17.51 3.54 3.39
N VAL A 7 -17.62 3.86 2.10
CA VAL A 7 -18.93 4.06 1.45
C VAL A 7 -19.76 2.78 1.46
N ALA A 8 -19.14 1.62 1.16
CA ALA A 8 -19.85 0.33 1.12
C ALA A 8 -20.43 -0.09 2.48
N VAL A 9 -19.77 0.25 3.59
CA VAL A 9 -20.21 -0.12 4.94
C VAL A 9 -21.08 0.95 5.58
N CYS A 10 -20.71 2.22 5.45
CA CYS A 10 -21.41 3.32 6.13
C CYS A 10 -22.61 3.85 5.34
N HIS A 11 -22.60 3.72 4.00
CA HIS A 11 -23.65 4.23 3.11
C HIS A 11 -24.08 3.20 2.06
N PRO A 12 -24.49 1.96 2.45
CA PRO A 12 -24.74 0.87 1.51
C PRO A 12 -25.84 1.19 0.48
N LEU A 13 -26.88 1.92 0.89
CA LEU A 13 -28.00 2.29 0.02
C LEU A 13 -27.62 3.36 -1.05
N HIS A 14 -26.59 4.13 -0.79
CA HIS A 14 -26.13 5.18 -1.70
C HIS A 14 -24.80 4.82 -2.39
N TYR A 15 -24.32 3.57 -2.24
CA TYR A 15 -23.03 3.15 -2.77
C TYR A 15 -22.88 3.41 -4.28
N THR A 16 -23.84 2.98 -5.07
CA THR A 16 -23.82 3.17 -6.54
C THR A 16 -23.94 4.61 -6.99
N VAL A 17 -24.58 5.45 -6.18
CA VAL A 17 -24.70 6.90 -6.43
C VAL A 17 -23.41 7.63 -6.10
N ILE A 18 -22.77 7.28 -4.98
CA ILE A 18 -21.53 7.91 -4.53
C ILE A 18 -20.34 7.41 -5.36
N MET A 19 -20.20 6.09 -5.51
CA MET A 19 -19.11 5.44 -6.24
C MET A 19 -19.40 5.31 -7.74
N HIS A 20 -19.82 6.42 -8.36
CA HIS A 20 -20.04 6.44 -9.81
C HIS A 20 -18.71 6.44 -10.60
N GLY A 21 -18.76 6.01 -11.87
CA GLY A 21 -17.56 5.78 -12.68
C GLY A 21 -16.63 6.98 -12.83
N GLN A 22 -17.17 8.21 -12.91
CA GLN A 22 -16.35 9.43 -13.00
C GLN A 22 -15.55 9.69 -11.72
N LEU A 23 -16.14 9.45 -10.53
CA LEU A 23 -15.43 9.57 -9.26
C LEU A 23 -14.31 8.53 -9.17
N CYS A 24 -14.62 7.28 -9.51
CA CYS A 24 -13.62 6.20 -9.49
C CYS A 24 -12.44 6.50 -10.42
N LEU A 25 -12.73 6.97 -11.65
CA LEU A 25 -11.71 7.37 -12.62
C LEU A 25 -10.89 8.57 -12.10
N GLY A 26 -11.56 9.58 -11.53
CA GLY A 26 -10.90 10.76 -10.95
C GLY A 26 -9.96 10.39 -9.80
N LEU A 27 -10.40 9.52 -8.89
CA LEU A 27 -9.57 9.02 -7.78
C LEU A 27 -8.37 8.21 -8.30
N ALA A 28 -8.58 7.33 -9.26
CA ALA A 28 -7.51 6.55 -9.88
C ALA A 28 -6.50 7.44 -10.59
N ALA A 29 -6.97 8.36 -11.42
CA ALA A 29 -6.11 9.32 -12.13
C ALA A 29 -5.34 10.21 -11.15
N GLY A 30 -5.97 10.70 -10.09
CA GLY A 30 -5.32 11.48 -9.04
C GLY A 30 -4.19 10.72 -8.37
N CYS A 31 -4.41 9.45 -8.00
CA CYS A 31 -3.37 8.60 -7.42
C CYS A 31 -2.19 8.38 -8.40
N LEU A 32 -2.48 8.14 -9.67
CA LEU A 32 -1.46 7.95 -10.70
C LEU A 32 -0.63 9.21 -10.92
N VAL A 33 -1.27 10.38 -11.01
CA VAL A 33 -0.58 11.67 -11.18
C VAL A 33 0.32 11.98 -10.00
N VAL A 34 -0.17 11.82 -8.77
CA VAL A 34 0.63 12.05 -7.56
C VAL A 34 1.80 11.07 -7.48
N GLY A 35 1.57 9.78 -7.74
CA GLY A 35 2.62 8.77 -7.74
C GLY A 35 3.67 9.04 -8.80
N PHE A 36 3.26 9.38 -10.02
CA PHE A 36 4.17 9.73 -11.11
C PHE A 36 5.00 10.97 -10.81
N ALA A 37 4.36 12.03 -10.30
CA ALA A 37 5.06 13.28 -9.95
C ALA A 37 6.10 13.05 -8.85
N ASN A 38 5.75 12.28 -7.80
CA ASN A 38 6.68 11.92 -6.74
C ASN A 38 7.87 11.10 -7.28
N SER A 39 7.61 10.06 -8.07
CA SER A 39 8.64 9.22 -8.67
C SER A 39 9.55 10.01 -9.62
N LEU A 40 8.98 10.92 -10.41
CA LEU A 40 9.75 11.79 -11.30
C LEU A 40 10.66 12.72 -10.50
N MET A 41 10.14 13.33 -9.44
CA MET A 41 10.93 14.20 -8.55
C MET A 41 12.13 13.43 -7.95
N GLU A 42 11.86 12.26 -7.35
CA GLU A 42 12.92 11.43 -6.76
C GLU A 42 13.96 10.99 -7.80
N THR A 43 13.52 10.63 -8.99
CA THR A 43 14.41 10.26 -10.10
C THR A 43 15.31 11.42 -10.51
N ILE A 44 14.74 12.61 -10.69
CA ILE A 44 15.52 13.81 -11.08
C ILE A 44 16.56 14.12 -10.01
N ILE A 45 16.19 14.23 -8.73
CA ILE A 45 17.14 14.58 -7.67
C ILE A 45 18.19 13.50 -7.43
N THR A 46 17.92 12.24 -7.77
CA THR A 46 18.88 11.14 -7.65
C THR A 46 19.88 11.13 -8.81
N PHE A 47 19.41 11.23 -10.05
CA PHE A 47 20.28 11.18 -11.23
C PHE A 47 20.95 12.51 -11.56
N TRP A 48 20.62 13.59 -10.88
CA TRP A 48 21.39 14.84 -10.93
C TRP A 48 22.75 14.72 -10.22
N LEU A 49 22.93 13.70 -9.38
CA LEU A 49 24.17 13.48 -8.64
C LEU A 49 25.21 12.74 -9.50
N PRO A 50 26.51 13.07 -9.34
CA PRO A 50 27.59 12.28 -9.93
C PRO A 50 27.69 10.94 -9.20
N LEU A 51 27.41 9.87 -9.92
CA LEU A 51 27.53 8.49 -9.42
C LEU A 51 28.92 7.95 -9.76
N CYS A 52 29.67 7.49 -8.75
CA CYS A 52 31.03 6.96 -8.91
C CYS A 52 31.10 5.45 -8.79
N HIS A 53 30.14 4.84 -8.15
CA HIS A 53 30.04 3.39 -8.05
C HIS A 53 29.02 2.87 -9.05
N ASN A 54 29.26 1.66 -9.58
CA ASN A 54 28.43 1.06 -10.62
C ASN A 54 27.75 -0.26 -10.17
N VAL A 55 27.88 -0.64 -8.91
CA VAL A 55 27.30 -1.87 -8.37
C VAL A 55 26.33 -1.54 -7.27
N ILE A 56 25.07 -1.91 -7.44
CA ILE A 56 24.03 -1.80 -6.44
C ILE A 56 23.91 -3.15 -5.73
N ASN A 57 24.31 -3.22 -4.46
CA ASN A 57 24.16 -4.42 -3.65
C ASN A 57 22.77 -4.47 -2.99
N HIS A 58 21.72 -4.53 -3.83
CA HIS A 58 20.33 -4.56 -3.37
C HIS A 58 19.44 -5.33 -4.34
N PHE A 59 18.34 -5.96 -3.86
CA PHE A 59 17.40 -6.71 -4.71
C PHE A 59 16.54 -5.80 -5.61
N ALA A 60 16.32 -4.57 -5.19
CA ALA A 60 15.54 -3.58 -5.92
C ALA A 60 16.39 -2.32 -6.15
N CYS A 61 16.14 -1.62 -7.25
CA CYS A 61 16.74 -0.30 -7.50
C CYS A 61 16.01 0.76 -6.69
N GLU A 62 16.19 0.73 -5.37
CA GLU A 62 15.60 1.72 -4.47
C GLU A 62 16.38 3.02 -4.49
N THR A 63 15.67 4.14 -4.30
CA THR A 63 16.27 5.48 -4.30
C THR A 63 17.42 5.58 -3.31
N LEU A 64 17.28 5.06 -2.10
CA LEU A 64 18.34 5.10 -1.08
C LEU A 64 19.56 4.25 -1.47
N ALA A 65 19.35 3.08 -2.09
CA ALA A 65 20.43 2.22 -2.56
C ALA A 65 21.20 2.88 -3.72
N VAL A 66 20.50 3.57 -4.62
CA VAL A 66 21.13 4.33 -5.72
C VAL A 66 21.88 5.55 -5.18
N LEU A 67 21.35 6.28 -4.22
CA LEU A 67 22.01 7.43 -3.60
C LEU A 67 23.36 7.07 -2.94
N ARG A 68 23.51 5.83 -2.43
CA ARG A 68 24.79 5.35 -1.87
C ARG A 68 25.93 5.25 -2.90
N LEU A 69 25.61 5.28 -4.20
CA LEU A 69 26.60 5.27 -5.28
C LEU A 69 27.19 6.65 -5.57
N ALA A 70 26.63 7.71 -5.02
CA ALA A 70 27.07 9.07 -5.25
C ALA A 70 28.40 9.37 -4.54
N CYS A 71 29.23 10.20 -5.15
CA CYS A 71 30.53 10.63 -4.64
C CYS A 71 30.51 11.96 -3.89
N VAL A 72 29.35 12.55 -3.76
CA VAL A 72 29.13 13.84 -3.12
C VAL A 72 28.26 13.70 -1.89
N ASP A 73 28.16 14.75 -1.09
CA ASP A 73 27.23 14.76 0.04
C ASP A 73 25.79 14.62 -0.45
N ILE A 74 25.11 13.60 0.08
CA ILE A 74 23.73 13.23 -0.26
C ILE A 74 22.74 13.59 0.86
N SER A 75 23.15 14.41 1.83
CA SER A 75 22.32 14.74 2.99
C SER A 75 21.02 15.42 2.57
N PHE A 76 21.08 16.35 1.62
CA PHE A 76 19.88 17.00 1.07
C PHE A 76 18.95 15.99 0.40
N ASN A 77 19.47 15.10 -0.43
CA ASN A 77 18.69 14.10 -1.15
C ASN A 77 18.01 13.12 -0.18
N LYS A 78 18.71 12.67 0.86
CA LYS A 78 18.14 11.83 1.93
C LYS A 78 16.98 12.51 2.63
N VAL A 79 17.11 13.79 2.97
CA VAL A 79 16.03 14.56 3.60
C VAL A 79 14.83 14.69 2.67
N MET A 80 15.04 14.96 1.39
CA MET A 80 13.97 15.07 0.41
C MET A 80 13.23 13.74 0.23
N VAL A 81 13.94 12.62 0.10
CA VAL A 81 13.37 11.28 0.04
C VAL A 81 12.59 10.93 1.32
N ALA A 82 13.14 11.30 2.49
CA ALA A 82 12.44 11.08 3.76
C ALA A 82 11.15 11.90 3.88
N ILE A 83 11.16 13.16 3.46
CA ILE A 83 9.96 14.01 3.47
C ILE A 83 8.91 13.47 2.50
N SER A 84 9.30 13.15 1.26
CA SER A 84 8.39 12.62 0.24
C SER A 84 7.80 11.27 0.69
N GLY A 85 8.63 10.38 1.19
CA GLY A 85 8.21 9.09 1.73
C GLY A 85 7.26 9.24 2.93
N PHE A 86 7.56 10.15 3.85
CA PHE A 86 6.68 10.47 4.97
C PHE A 86 5.30 10.93 4.50
N LEU A 87 5.23 11.85 3.54
CA LEU A 87 3.96 12.36 3.02
C LEU A 87 3.17 11.26 2.28
N VAL A 88 3.85 10.50 1.42
CA VAL A 88 3.21 9.43 0.63
C VAL A 88 2.73 8.26 1.51
N ILE A 89 3.38 8.01 2.64
CA ILE A 89 2.99 6.94 3.58
C ILE A 89 1.94 7.46 4.59
N MET A 90 2.22 8.57 5.25
CA MET A 90 1.39 9.06 6.36
C MET A 90 0.02 9.52 5.92
N LEU A 91 -0.09 10.24 4.79
CA LEU A 91 -1.39 10.72 4.32
C LEU A 91 -2.37 9.59 4.03
N PRO A 92 -2.04 8.55 3.24
CA PRO A 92 -2.92 7.39 3.08
C PRO A 92 -3.17 6.64 4.39
N CYS A 93 -2.19 6.51 5.29
CA CYS A 93 -2.38 5.89 6.61
C CYS A 93 -3.45 6.62 7.42
N PHE A 94 -3.40 7.93 7.49
CA PHE A 94 -4.43 8.72 8.18
C PHE A 94 -5.81 8.58 7.54
N LEU A 95 -5.89 8.56 6.21
CA LEU A 95 -7.16 8.34 5.50
C LEU A 95 -7.73 6.94 5.79
N VAL A 96 -6.89 5.93 5.82
CA VAL A 96 -7.28 4.56 6.18
C VAL A 96 -7.76 4.52 7.63
N LEU A 97 -6.98 5.04 8.58
CA LEU A 97 -7.34 5.06 10.00
C LEU A 97 -8.68 5.77 10.23
N PHE A 98 -8.85 6.96 9.66
CA PHE A 98 -10.10 7.70 9.74
C PHE A 98 -11.29 6.90 9.18
N SER A 99 -11.12 6.30 8.00
CA SER A 99 -12.14 5.46 7.38
C SER A 99 -12.50 4.28 8.27
N TYR A 100 -11.51 3.62 8.86
CA TYR A 100 -11.75 2.45 9.72
C TYR A 100 -12.37 2.79 11.07
N VAL A 101 -12.05 3.93 11.66
CA VAL A 101 -12.78 4.41 12.86
C VAL A 101 -14.28 4.54 12.56
N ARG A 102 -14.63 5.14 11.42
CA ARG A 102 -16.03 5.28 10.99
C ARG A 102 -16.68 3.94 10.64
N ILE A 103 -15.97 3.04 9.97
CA ILE A 103 -16.44 1.68 9.63
C ILE A 103 -16.71 0.89 10.89
N VAL A 104 -15.80 0.86 11.85
CA VAL A 104 -15.97 0.12 13.11
C VAL A 104 -17.17 0.66 13.88
N ALA A 105 -17.30 1.97 14.00
CA ALA A 105 -18.47 2.59 14.65
C ALA A 105 -19.78 2.17 13.96
N ALA A 106 -19.82 2.16 12.63
CA ALA A 106 -20.99 1.72 11.86
C ALA A 106 -21.30 0.22 12.08
N ILE A 107 -20.27 -0.63 12.07
CA ILE A 107 -20.43 -2.09 12.29
C ILE A 107 -20.94 -2.39 13.69
N LEU A 108 -20.46 -1.69 14.72
CA LEU A 108 -20.91 -1.88 16.10
C LEU A 108 -22.39 -1.53 16.27
N ASN A 109 -22.93 -0.62 15.46
CA ASN A 109 -24.35 -0.27 15.45
C ASN A 109 -25.24 -1.29 14.72
N ILE A 110 -24.68 -2.29 14.03
CA ILE A 110 -25.47 -3.37 13.40
C ILE A 110 -26.04 -4.27 14.48
N ARG A 111 -27.37 -4.37 14.55
CA ARG A 111 -28.07 -5.14 15.59
C ARG A 111 -27.85 -6.65 15.49
N SER A 112 -27.71 -7.21 14.28
CA SER A 112 -27.54 -8.65 14.09
C SER A 112 -26.08 -9.09 14.20
N ALA A 113 -25.80 -10.11 15.00
CA ALA A 113 -24.46 -10.68 15.15
C ALA A 113 -23.91 -11.23 13.82
N GLN A 114 -24.78 -11.85 13.02
CA GLN A 114 -24.41 -12.36 11.69
C GLN A 114 -24.04 -11.25 10.71
N GLY A 115 -24.77 -10.12 10.73
CA GLY A 115 -24.47 -8.95 9.91
C GLY A 115 -23.13 -8.32 10.29
N ARG A 116 -22.84 -8.20 11.60
CA ARG A 116 -21.54 -7.72 12.10
C ARG A 116 -20.39 -8.62 11.64
N SER A 117 -20.52 -9.94 11.82
CA SER A 117 -19.50 -10.90 11.41
C SER A 117 -19.18 -10.81 9.91
N LYS A 118 -20.23 -10.68 9.06
CA LYS A 118 -20.07 -10.53 7.62
C LYS A 118 -19.36 -9.24 7.26
N ALA A 119 -19.72 -8.12 7.90
CA ALA A 119 -19.09 -6.80 7.66
C ALA A 119 -17.63 -6.80 8.11
N PHE A 120 -17.30 -7.31 9.29
CA PHE A 120 -15.90 -7.49 9.73
C PHE A 120 -15.12 -8.38 8.78
N GLY A 121 -15.73 -9.48 8.35
CA GLY A 121 -15.12 -10.36 7.37
C GLY A 121 -14.68 -9.62 6.10
N THR A 122 -15.50 -8.76 5.55
CA THR A 122 -15.18 -7.98 4.34
C THR A 122 -14.05 -6.98 4.59
N CYS A 123 -14.03 -6.33 5.74
CA CYS A 123 -13.02 -5.35 6.12
C CYS A 123 -11.67 -5.97 6.48
N ALA A 124 -11.66 -7.17 7.07
CA ALA A 124 -10.44 -7.82 7.53
C ALA A 124 -9.43 -8.08 6.40
N SER A 125 -9.88 -8.47 5.20
CA SER A 125 -8.97 -8.66 4.05
C SER A 125 -8.25 -7.38 3.67
N HIS A 126 -8.99 -6.27 3.57
CA HIS A 126 -8.40 -4.98 3.24
C HIS A 126 -7.43 -4.53 4.34
N LEU A 127 -7.80 -4.71 5.61
CA LEU A 127 -6.94 -4.34 6.74
C LEU A 127 -5.66 -5.18 6.77
N THR A 128 -5.74 -6.47 6.48
CA THR A 128 -4.56 -7.34 6.35
C THR A 128 -3.59 -6.81 5.29
N VAL A 129 -4.09 -6.51 4.09
CA VAL A 129 -3.26 -5.95 3.01
C VAL A 129 -2.66 -4.60 3.40
N VAL A 130 -3.44 -3.73 4.00
CA VAL A 130 -2.99 -2.42 4.50
C VAL A 130 -1.88 -2.57 5.54
N CYS A 131 -2.07 -3.44 6.54
CA CYS A 131 -1.05 -3.69 7.57
C CYS A 131 0.24 -4.28 6.97
N MET A 132 0.13 -5.19 6.01
CA MET A 132 1.30 -5.77 5.34
C MET A 132 2.06 -4.70 4.53
N CYS A 133 1.36 -3.94 3.69
CA CYS A 133 1.99 -2.95 2.82
C CYS A 133 2.58 -1.79 3.63
N PHE A 134 1.78 -1.13 4.48
CA PHE A 134 2.25 0.02 5.25
C PHE A 134 3.19 -0.38 6.37
N GLY A 135 2.99 -1.54 7.01
CA GLY A 135 3.88 -2.05 8.05
C GLY A 135 5.30 -2.28 7.52
N ALA A 136 5.43 -2.94 6.38
CA ALA A 136 6.72 -3.15 5.73
C ALA A 136 7.37 -1.81 5.32
N THR A 137 6.60 -0.90 4.71
CA THR A 137 7.11 0.40 4.27
C THR A 137 7.54 1.28 5.44
N ILE A 138 6.75 1.33 6.53
CA ILE A 138 7.10 2.06 7.75
C ILE A 138 8.38 1.50 8.36
N PHE A 139 8.51 0.18 8.42
CA PHE A 139 9.73 -0.45 8.94
C PHE A 139 10.96 -0.08 8.10
N THR A 140 10.85 -0.07 6.77
CA THR A 140 11.94 0.27 5.86
C THR A 140 12.39 1.73 6.00
N TYR A 141 11.44 2.67 6.04
CA TYR A 141 11.77 4.11 5.95
C TYR A 141 11.87 4.82 7.31
N LEU A 142 11.17 4.32 8.32
CA LEU A 142 11.13 4.91 9.66
C LEU A 142 11.78 4.03 10.74
N GLY A 143 12.20 2.82 10.37
CA GLY A 143 12.95 1.94 11.27
C GLY A 143 14.31 2.55 11.64
N PRO A 144 14.93 2.09 12.75
CA PRO A 144 16.22 2.58 13.20
C PRO A 144 17.32 2.19 12.21
N GLN A 145 17.64 3.09 11.28
CA GLN A 145 18.69 2.89 10.26
C GLN A 145 20.09 2.62 10.84
N SER A 146 20.31 2.92 12.11
CA SER A 146 21.56 2.64 12.81
C SER A 146 21.68 1.21 13.36
N ALA A 147 20.58 0.45 13.35
CA ALA A 147 20.52 -0.90 13.93
C ALA A 147 20.26 -1.99 12.89
N SER A 148 19.82 -1.65 11.67
CA SER A 148 19.58 -2.65 10.64
C SER A 148 20.85 -2.97 9.87
N SER A 149 21.15 -4.27 9.75
CA SER A 149 22.20 -4.75 8.86
C SER A 149 21.73 -4.61 7.39
N GLU A 150 22.67 -4.50 6.43
CA GLU A 150 22.32 -4.52 4.98
C GLU A 150 21.47 -5.74 4.60
N GLU A 151 21.63 -6.85 5.29
CA GLU A 151 20.87 -8.09 5.08
C GLU A 151 19.41 -7.96 5.51
N GLU A 152 19.14 -7.24 6.61
CA GLU A 152 17.80 -6.96 7.09
C GLU A 152 17.06 -6.01 6.14
N GLU A 153 17.73 -4.95 5.67
CA GLU A 153 17.17 -4.03 4.66
C GLU A 153 16.78 -4.79 3.39
N LYS A 154 17.66 -5.67 2.89
CA LYS A 154 17.38 -6.51 1.71
C LYS A 154 16.21 -7.47 1.96
N THR A 155 16.13 -8.10 3.12
CA THR A 155 15.05 -9.02 3.46
C THR A 155 13.69 -8.33 3.50
N VAL A 156 13.63 -7.14 4.09
CA VAL A 156 12.41 -6.34 4.13
C VAL A 156 12.02 -5.87 2.72
N ALA A 157 13.01 -5.43 1.92
CA ALA A 157 12.79 -5.06 0.52
C ALA A 157 12.21 -6.20 -0.30
N LEU A 158 12.74 -7.41 -0.13
CA LEU A 158 12.22 -8.62 -0.78
C LEU A 158 10.75 -8.87 -0.39
N PHE A 159 10.43 -8.69 0.89
CA PHE A 159 9.08 -8.90 1.38
C PHE A 159 8.08 -7.95 0.73
N TYR A 160 8.32 -6.64 0.73
CA TYR A 160 7.36 -5.68 0.17
C TYR A 160 7.38 -5.63 -1.36
N ALA A 161 8.51 -5.93 -2.01
CA ALA A 161 8.62 -5.90 -3.47
C ALA A 161 8.06 -7.15 -4.15
N LEU A 162 8.14 -8.32 -3.50
CA LEU A 162 7.70 -9.59 -4.06
C LEU A 162 6.53 -10.21 -3.29
N VAL A 163 6.68 -10.42 -1.98
CA VAL A 163 5.70 -11.18 -1.19
C VAL A 163 4.38 -10.44 -1.08
N ALA A 164 4.41 -9.16 -0.74
CA ALA A 164 3.18 -8.37 -0.57
C ALA A 164 2.36 -8.25 -1.88
N PRO A 165 2.94 -7.94 -3.06
CA PRO A 165 2.19 -7.94 -4.32
C PRO A 165 1.64 -9.31 -4.72
N MET A 166 2.35 -10.41 -4.42
CA MET A 166 1.85 -11.76 -4.67
C MET A 166 0.67 -12.13 -3.78
N LEU A 167 0.71 -11.75 -2.51
CA LEU A 167 -0.36 -12.06 -1.56
C LEU A 167 -1.62 -11.23 -1.79
N ASN A 168 -1.51 -10.01 -2.31
CA ASN A 168 -2.66 -9.13 -2.55
C ASN A 168 -3.74 -9.79 -3.43
N PRO A 169 -3.44 -10.28 -4.66
CA PRO A 169 -4.46 -10.96 -5.48
C PRO A 169 -4.97 -12.24 -4.82
N MET A 170 -4.13 -12.98 -4.10
CA MET A 170 -4.55 -14.20 -3.40
C MET A 170 -5.56 -13.87 -2.28
N ILE A 171 -5.27 -12.87 -1.45
CA ILE A 171 -6.16 -12.45 -0.35
C ILE A 171 -7.51 -12.00 -0.89
N TYR A 172 -7.54 -11.24 -1.97
CA TYR A 172 -8.78 -10.74 -2.56
C TYR A 172 -9.54 -11.82 -3.34
N SER A 173 -8.86 -12.65 -4.14
CA SER A 173 -9.53 -13.68 -4.95
C SER A 173 -9.99 -14.88 -4.13
N LEU A 174 -9.17 -15.42 -3.23
CA LEU A 174 -9.56 -16.56 -2.39
C LEU A 174 -10.69 -16.23 -1.41
N ARG A 175 -10.91 -14.97 -1.13
CA ARG A 175 -12.00 -14.52 -0.27
C ARG A 175 -13.26 -14.10 -1.06
N ASN A 176 -13.16 -13.99 -2.37
CA ASN A 176 -14.31 -13.73 -3.23
C ASN A 176 -15.10 -15.04 -3.44
N LYS A 177 -16.35 -15.07 -2.95
CA LYS A 177 -17.22 -16.25 -3.06
C LYS A 177 -17.49 -16.66 -4.52
N GLU A 178 -17.57 -15.73 -5.44
CA GLU A 178 -17.81 -15.99 -6.84
C GLU A 178 -16.59 -16.65 -7.50
N VAL A 179 -15.38 -16.17 -7.17
CA VAL A 179 -14.12 -16.76 -7.63
C VAL A 179 -13.96 -18.16 -7.07
N MET A 180 -14.24 -18.36 -5.75
CA MET A 180 -14.16 -19.67 -5.13
C MET A 180 -15.19 -20.65 -5.72
N ALA A 181 -16.42 -20.22 -5.98
CA ALA A 181 -17.44 -21.05 -6.61
C ALA A 181 -17.05 -21.41 -8.08
N ALA A 182 -16.47 -20.48 -8.81
CA ALA A 182 -15.95 -20.74 -10.15
C ALA A 182 -14.79 -21.74 -10.13
N LEU A 183 -13.86 -21.56 -9.18
CA LEU A 183 -12.73 -22.48 -9.01
C LEU A 183 -13.20 -23.90 -8.66
N GLN A 184 -14.16 -24.04 -7.73
CA GLN A 184 -14.74 -25.35 -7.40
C GLN A 184 -15.36 -26.04 -8.61
N LYS A 185 -16.13 -25.30 -9.42
CA LYS A 185 -16.71 -25.85 -10.66
C LYS A 185 -15.66 -26.32 -11.69
N VAL A 186 -14.49 -25.70 -11.70
CA VAL A 186 -13.39 -26.13 -12.57
C VAL A 186 -12.75 -27.39 -12.01
N LEU A 187 -12.49 -27.45 -10.70
CA LEU A 187 -11.88 -28.61 -10.04
C LEU A 187 -12.78 -29.86 -10.08
N GLU A 188 -14.11 -29.70 -10.06
CA GLU A 188 -15.07 -30.80 -10.18
C GLU A 188 -15.14 -31.42 -11.60
N LYS A 189 -14.51 -30.77 -12.59
CA LYS A 189 -14.46 -31.26 -13.98
C LYS A 189 -13.21 -32.10 -14.30
N PHE A 190 -12.28 -32.16 -13.37
CA PHE A 190 -11.06 -32.96 -13.45
C PHE A 190 -11.10 -34.14 -12.47
#